data_42de3c9ba31c02032417cbe33318dc85
#
_entry.id   42de3c9ba31c02032417cbe33318dc85
#
_cell.length_a   1.000
_cell.length_b   1.000
_cell.length_c   1.000
_cell.angle_alpha   90.00
_cell.angle_beta   90.00
_cell.angle_gamma   90.00
#
_symmetry.space_group_name_H-M   'P 1'
#
loop_
_entity.id
_entity.type
_entity.pdbx_description
1 polymer ?
#
loop_
_entity_poly.entity_id
_entity_poly.type
_entity_poly.pdbx_seq_one_letter_code
_entity_poly.pdbx_strand_id
1 'polypeptide(L)'
;MTYHMTKKVNLPFDQAIDKVTQALAEKGFGVLTTIDVKATLKKKIDADFRPYTILGACNPNFAFQALQAESKIGTMLPCNVIVEETEAGLVEVSADRKSVV
;
A
#
# COMPACT_ATOMS: atom_id res chain seq x y z
N MET A 1 7.17 -18.60 4.15
CA MET A 1 7.20 -17.53 5.13
C MET A 1 6.48 -16.29 4.61
N THR A 2 5.70 -15.67 5.46
CA THR A 2 4.90 -14.53 5.05
C THR A 2 5.29 -13.29 5.85
N TYR A 3 5.77 -12.29 5.14
CA TYR A 3 6.00 -10.95 5.71
C TYR A 3 4.77 -10.09 5.65
N HIS A 4 3.74 -10.56 4.98
CA HIS A 4 2.57 -9.75 4.68
C HIS A 4 1.30 -10.48 5.04
N MET A 5 0.23 -9.71 5.16
CA MET A 5 -1.13 -10.23 5.28
C MET A 5 -1.85 -9.87 4.00
N THR A 6 -2.57 -10.85 3.44
CA THR A 6 -3.31 -10.66 2.19
C THR A 6 -4.79 -10.92 2.44
N LYS A 7 -5.63 -10.05 1.92
CA LYS A 7 -7.07 -10.14 2.03
C LYS A 7 -7.70 -9.96 0.66
N LYS A 8 -8.61 -10.84 0.31
CA LYS A 8 -9.39 -10.70 -0.92
C LYS A 8 -10.53 -9.72 -0.68
N VAL A 9 -10.79 -8.87 -1.66
CA VAL A 9 -11.81 -7.84 -1.56
C VAL A 9 -12.77 -8.00 -2.74
N ASN A 10 -14.06 -8.03 -2.44
CA ASN A 10 -15.10 -8.19 -3.46
C ASN A 10 -15.59 -6.82 -3.95
N LEU A 11 -14.69 -6.06 -4.53
CA LEU A 11 -14.94 -4.72 -5.06
C LEU A 11 -14.14 -4.53 -6.34
N PRO A 12 -14.60 -3.67 -7.27
CA PRO A 12 -13.78 -3.25 -8.39
C PRO A 12 -12.48 -2.60 -7.90
N PHE A 13 -11.45 -2.68 -8.71
CA PHE A 13 -10.10 -2.27 -8.32
C PHE A 13 -10.04 -0.84 -7.76
N ASP A 14 -10.62 0.13 -8.47
CA ASP A 14 -10.58 1.53 -8.04
C ASP A 14 -11.34 1.74 -6.73
N GLN A 15 -12.46 1.06 -6.56
CA GLN A 15 -13.24 1.14 -5.32
C GLN A 15 -12.51 0.48 -4.16
N ALA A 16 -11.74 -0.57 -4.44
CA ALA A 16 -10.92 -1.21 -3.41
C ALA A 16 -9.85 -0.25 -2.90
N ILE A 17 -9.23 0.53 -3.78
CA ILE A 17 -8.26 1.55 -3.37
C ILE A 17 -8.90 2.58 -2.46
N ASP A 18 -10.07 3.07 -2.82
CA ASP A 18 -10.79 4.05 -2.00
C ASP A 18 -11.15 3.48 -0.63
N LYS A 19 -11.62 2.24 -0.61
CA LYS A 19 -11.98 1.56 0.63
C LYS A 19 -10.79 1.39 1.55
N VAL A 20 -9.67 0.98 1.01
CA VAL A 20 -8.43 0.81 1.77
C VAL A 20 -7.95 2.14 2.33
N THR A 21 -8.01 3.20 1.51
CA THR A 21 -7.61 4.54 1.93
C THR A 21 -8.46 5.02 3.12
N GLN A 22 -9.77 4.79 3.06
CA GLN A 22 -10.67 5.15 4.15
C GLN A 22 -10.39 4.34 5.41
N ALA A 23 -10.17 3.03 5.26
CA ALA A 23 -9.88 2.15 6.40
C ALA A 23 -8.57 2.56 7.08
N LEU A 24 -7.56 2.92 6.30
CA LEU A 24 -6.30 3.41 6.86
C LEU A 24 -6.50 4.71 7.63
N ALA A 25 -7.28 5.64 7.07
CA ALA A 25 -7.55 6.92 7.73
C ALA A 25 -8.24 6.72 9.08
N GLU A 26 -9.16 5.77 9.17
CA GLU A 26 -9.85 5.47 10.43
C GLU A 26 -8.89 5.00 11.52
N LYS A 27 -7.75 4.45 11.13
CA LYS A 27 -6.73 3.97 12.07
C LYS A 27 -5.59 4.95 12.26
N GLY A 28 -5.73 6.16 11.75
CA GLY A 28 -4.73 7.21 11.89
C GLY A 28 -3.63 7.17 10.84
N PHE A 29 -3.81 6.41 9.75
CA PHE A 29 -2.83 6.34 8.67
C PHE A 29 -3.29 7.17 7.49
N GLY A 30 -2.48 8.12 7.07
CA GLY A 30 -2.72 8.88 5.86
C GLY A 30 -1.91 8.33 4.70
N VAL A 31 -2.51 8.31 3.51
CA VAL A 31 -1.79 7.90 2.30
C VAL A 31 -0.96 9.08 1.82
N LEU A 32 0.35 8.91 1.78
CA LEU A 32 1.30 9.94 1.34
C LEU A 32 1.68 9.79 -0.11
N THR A 33 1.82 8.55 -0.58
CA THR A 33 2.25 8.27 -1.94
C THR A 33 1.36 7.20 -2.55
N THR A 34 1.16 7.33 -3.85
CA THR A 34 0.40 6.35 -4.63
C THR A 34 1.22 6.05 -5.88
N ILE A 35 1.57 4.79 -6.07
CA ILE A 35 2.33 4.36 -7.24
C ILE A 35 1.47 3.41 -8.06
N ASP A 36 1.13 3.84 -9.27
CA ASP A 36 0.43 3.01 -10.24
C ASP A 36 1.48 2.20 -11.00
N VAL A 37 1.70 0.97 -10.56
CA VAL A 37 2.74 0.11 -11.15
C VAL A 37 2.42 -0.24 -12.60
N LYS A 38 1.15 -0.49 -12.91
CA LYS A 38 0.75 -0.80 -14.28
C LYS A 38 1.12 0.34 -15.23
N ALA A 39 0.76 1.56 -14.86
CA ALA A 39 1.06 2.73 -15.69
C ALA A 39 2.56 3.00 -15.76
N THR A 40 3.25 2.82 -14.65
CA THR A 40 4.69 3.07 -14.56
C THR A 40 5.46 2.10 -15.46
N LEU A 41 5.14 0.82 -15.42
CA LEU A 41 5.81 -0.17 -16.25
C LEU A 41 5.54 0.07 -17.73
N LYS A 42 4.32 0.47 -18.08
CA LYS A 42 3.98 0.79 -19.46
C LYS A 42 4.79 1.98 -19.95
N LYS A 43 4.91 3.00 -19.13
CA LYS A 43 5.63 4.23 -19.48
C LYS A 43 7.14 4.01 -19.57
N LYS A 44 7.71 3.25 -18.64
CA LYS A 44 9.17 3.11 -18.51
C LYS A 44 9.77 2.08 -19.45
N ILE A 45 9.11 0.96 -19.64
CA ILE A 45 9.66 -0.17 -20.42
C ILE A 45 8.66 -0.76 -21.40
N ASP A 46 7.53 -0.11 -21.60
CA ASP A 46 6.47 -0.57 -22.50
C ASP A 46 6.00 -1.99 -22.20
N ALA A 47 5.97 -2.34 -20.92
CA ALA A 47 5.51 -3.65 -20.47
C ALA A 47 4.05 -3.58 -20.03
N ASP A 48 3.30 -4.62 -20.35
CA ASP A 48 1.93 -4.76 -19.87
C ASP A 48 1.93 -5.47 -18.54
N PHE A 49 1.11 -4.97 -17.61
CA PHE A 49 1.02 -5.56 -16.28
C PHE A 49 -0.42 -5.44 -15.79
N ARG A 50 -0.75 -6.23 -14.79
CA ARG A 50 -2.09 -6.19 -14.18
C ARG A 50 -2.28 -4.92 -13.37
N PRO A 51 -3.52 -4.52 -13.07
CA PRO A 51 -3.77 -3.43 -12.14
C PRO A 51 -3.06 -3.70 -10.81
N TYR A 52 -2.20 -2.77 -10.41
CA TYR A 52 -1.36 -2.94 -9.24
C TYR A 52 -1.00 -1.54 -8.73
N THR A 53 -1.36 -1.25 -7.50
CA THR A 53 -1.11 0.05 -6.89
C THR A 53 -0.44 -0.13 -5.54
N ILE A 54 0.59 0.65 -5.29
CA ILE A 54 1.27 0.68 -3.99
C ILE A 54 0.87 1.98 -3.29
N LEU A 55 0.28 1.84 -2.11
CA LEU A 55 -0.10 2.97 -1.27
C LEU A 55 0.91 3.08 -0.14
N GLY A 56 1.62 4.21 -0.08
CA GLY A 56 2.53 4.48 1.02
C GLY A 56 1.77 5.22 2.12
N ALA A 57 1.56 4.56 3.25
CA ALA A 57 0.76 5.11 4.33
C ALA A 57 1.63 5.40 5.55
N CYS A 58 1.27 6.43 6.30
CA CYS A 58 2.03 6.85 7.46
C CYS A 58 1.10 7.33 8.56
N ASN A 59 1.43 6.95 9.80
CA ASN A 59 0.85 7.56 11.00
C ASN A 59 1.84 8.63 11.46
N PRO A 60 1.50 9.92 11.34
CA PRO A 60 2.48 10.99 11.59
C PRO A 60 3.05 10.99 13.01
N ASN A 61 2.21 10.73 14.01
CA ASN A 61 2.67 10.72 15.39
C ASN A 61 3.67 9.58 15.64
N PHE A 62 3.36 8.40 15.10
CA PHE A 62 4.25 7.26 15.23
C PHE A 62 5.56 7.49 14.47
N ALA A 63 5.46 8.02 13.25
CA ALA A 63 6.64 8.30 12.43
C ALA A 63 7.54 9.32 13.10
N PHE A 64 6.97 10.36 13.69
CA PHE A 64 7.74 11.37 14.38
C PHE A 64 8.53 10.79 15.55
N GLN A 65 7.89 9.96 16.37
CA GLN A 65 8.56 9.30 17.49
C GLN A 65 9.66 8.35 17.00
N ALA A 66 9.39 7.59 15.94
CA ALA A 66 10.36 6.66 15.39
C ALA A 66 11.59 7.38 14.85
N LEU A 67 11.39 8.49 14.14
CA LEU A 67 12.49 9.28 13.58
C LEU A 67 13.34 9.93 14.67
N GLN A 68 12.73 10.31 15.78
CA GLN A 68 13.49 10.84 16.91
C GLN A 68 14.34 9.77 17.59
N ALA A 69 13.85 8.54 17.64
CA ALA A 69 14.58 7.42 18.25
C ALA A 69 15.68 6.89 17.33
N GLU A 70 15.45 6.88 16.02
CA GLU A 70 16.41 6.35 15.04
C GLU A 70 16.29 7.11 13.73
N SER A 71 17.29 7.93 13.42
CA SER A 71 17.23 8.78 12.22
C SER A 71 17.17 7.99 10.92
N LYS A 72 17.69 6.76 10.90
CA LYS A 72 17.72 5.95 9.69
C LYS A 72 16.44 5.15 9.47
N ILE A 73 15.48 5.24 10.38
CA ILE A 73 14.19 4.53 10.23
C ILE A 73 13.43 4.98 8.98
N GLY A 74 13.79 6.14 8.44
CA GLY A 74 13.21 6.62 7.18
C GLY A 74 13.38 5.67 6.02
N THR A 75 14.41 4.81 6.07
CA THR A 75 14.60 3.78 5.04
C THR A 75 13.49 2.74 5.05
N MET A 76 12.73 2.65 6.14
CA MET A 76 11.63 1.70 6.31
C MET A 76 10.25 2.39 6.25
N LEU A 77 10.24 3.65 5.90
CA LEU A 77 9.00 4.43 5.78
C LEU A 77 8.80 4.83 4.31
N PRO A 78 7.58 5.03 3.87
CA PRO A 78 6.33 4.77 4.57
C PRO A 78 5.99 3.27 4.61
N CYS A 79 4.93 2.93 5.35
CA CYS A 79 4.40 1.57 5.35
C CYS A 79 3.58 1.35 4.08
N ASN A 80 3.89 0.32 3.32
CA ASN A 80 3.25 0.09 2.04
C ASN A 80 2.08 -0.89 2.14
N VAL A 81 1.00 -0.54 1.46
CA VAL A 81 -0.15 -1.41 1.26
C VAL A 81 -0.33 -1.59 -0.24
N ILE A 82 -0.49 -2.82 -0.68
CA ILE A 82 -0.61 -3.16 -2.09
C ILE A 82 -2.06 -3.52 -2.40
N VAL A 83 -2.58 -2.95 -3.48
CA VAL A 83 -3.88 -3.35 -4.04
C VAL A 83 -3.61 -3.85 -5.45
N GLU A 84 -3.99 -5.09 -5.75
CA GLU A 84 -3.75 -5.68 -7.07
C GLU A 84 -4.93 -6.53 -7.52
N GLU A 85 -5.10 -6.60 -8.82
CA GLU A 85 -6.08 -7.50 -9.43
C GLU A 85 -5.32 -8.70 -9.99
N THR A 86 -5.38 -9.83 -9.27
CA THR A 86 -4.61 -11.03 -9.62
C THR A 86 -5.21 -11.77 -10.81
N GLU A 87 -6.54 -11.80 -10.88
CA GLU A 87 -7.28 -12.36 -12.01
C GLU A 87 -8.46 -11.42 -12.26
N ALA A 88 -9.10 -11.54 -13.42
CA ALA A 88 -10.22 -10.66 -13.76
C ALA A 88 -11.29 -10.70 -12.67
N GLY A 89 -11.54 -9.56 -12.06
CA GLY A 89 -12.53 -9.41 -11.02
C GLY A 89 -12.08 -9.85 -9.63
N LEU A 90 -10.83 -10.32 -9.46
CA LEU A 90 -10.31 -10.76 -8.17
C LEU A 90 -9.28 -9.77 -7.65
N VAL A 91 -9.66 -8.99 -6.66
CA VAL A 91 -8.80 -7.96 -6.08
C VAL A 91 -8.28 -8.41 -4.72
N GLU A 92 -6.98 -8.23 -4.51
CA GLU A 92 -6.32 -8.55 -3.24
C GLU A 92 -5.65 -7.33 -2.66
N VAL A 93 -5.73 -7.21 -1.34
CA VAL A 93 -5.05 -6.17 -0.58
C VAL A 93 -4.02 -6.83 0.32
N SER A 94 -2.78 -6.37 0.25
CA SER A 94 -1.69 -6.96 1.04
C SER A 94 -0.97 -5.86 1.81
N ALA A 95 -0.62 -6.14 3.04
CA ALA A 95 0.13 -5.23 3.89
C ALA A 95 1.25 -5.98 4.60
N ASP A 96 2.35 -5.27 4.85
CA ASP A 96 3.43 -5.80 5.66
C ASP A 96 2.94 -5.95 7.10
N ARG A 97 3.19 -7.09 7.73
CA ARG A 97 2.81 -7.32 9.13
C ARG A 97 3.43 -6.32 10.07
N LYS A 98 4.62 -5.83 9.75
CA LYS A 98 5.29 -4.81 10.56
C LYS A 98 4.52 -3.50 10.59
N SER A 99 3.72 -3.26 9.57
CA SER A 99 2.96 -2.01 9.45
C SER A 99 1.74 -1.96 10.35
N VAL A 100 1.30 -3.09 10.88
CA VAL A 100 0.08 -3.17 11.69
C VAL A 100 0.37 -3.37 13.17
N VAL A 101 1.60 -3.36 13.56
CA VAL A 101 2.00 -3.51 14.95
C VAL A 101 2.15 -2.15 15.63
#